data_33c053b982d287fe0451d742d354f143
#
_entry.id   33c053b982d287fe0451d742d354f143
#
_cell.length_a   1.000
_cell.length_b   1.000
_cell.length_c   1.000
_cell.angle_alpha   90.00
_cell.angle_beta   90.00
_cell.angle_gamma   90.00
#
_symmetry.space_group_name_H-M   'P 1'
#
loop_
_entity.id
_entity.type
_entity.pdbx_description
1 polymer ?
#
loop_
_entity_poly.entity_id
_entity_poly.type
_entity_poly.pdbx_seq_one_letter_code
_entity_poly.pdbx_strand_id
1 'polypeptide(L)'
;MYIKTLMAAAVVSVLAVSGARAELVTQSLPKPDMVGGKTLMQSLQERKSVREFGRLAVNDQTLADMLWAAVGVNRQDGKRTIPTALNSQDLTVYVLKFDGVWQYDARGHKLIQVSDKDLRPLLGTQDYAKDAALDLVYVSTSDVATNGAMHAGSAYQNVGLYCADKGLNN
;
A
#
# COMPACT_ATOMS: atom_id res chain seq x y z
N MET A 1 30.36 72.46 17.07
CA MET A 1 29.75 71.38 17.84
C MET A 1 29.23 70.34 16.84
N TYR A 2 30.00 69.28 16.60
CA TYR A 2 29.68 68.24 15.59
C TYR A 2 29.17 67.05 16.31
N ILE A 3 27.90 66.66 16.02
CA ILE A 3 27.25 65.43 16.49
C ILE A 3 27.61 64.35 15.47
N LYS A 4 28.38 63.33 15.91
CA LYS A 4 28.63 62.12 15.12
C LYS A 4 27.48 61.11 15.37
N THR A 5 26.70 60.87 14.34
CA THR A 5 25.67 59.83 14.36
C THR A 5 26.33 58.47 14.09
N LEU A 6 26.35 57.59 15.07
CA LEU A 6 26.79 56.20 14.92
C LEU A 6 25.65 55.39 14.31
N MET A 7 25.82 54.90 13.08
CA MET A 7 24.90 53.87 12.52
C MET A 7 25.40 52.51 12.97
N ALA A 8 24.57 51.83 13.77
CA ALA A 8 24.73 50.43 14.12
C ALA A 8 24.10 49.58 13.03
N ALA A 9 24.93 48.86 12.24
CA ALA A 9 24.46 47.87 11.29
C ALA A 9 24.11 46.58 12.05
N ALA A 10 22.84 46.28 12.15
CA ALA A 10 22.38 44.98 12.66
C ALA A 10 22.54 43.92 11.57
N VAL A 11 23.50 43.01 11.76
CA VAL A 11 23.65 41.80 10.92
C VAL A 11 22.59 40.81 11.36
N VAL A 12 21.52 40.68 10.57
CA VAL A 12 20.54 39.63 10.74
C VAL A 12 21.12 38.34 10.15
N SER A 13 21.63 37.45 11.00
CA SER A 13 22.05 36.12 10.61
C SER A 13 20.78 35.27 10.38
N VAL A 14 20.42 35.05 9.14
CA VAL A 14 19.38 34.07 8.76
C VAL A 14 19.98 32.68 8.95
N LEU A 15 19.65 32.04 10.06
CA LEU A 15 19.90 30.63 10.26
C LEU A 15 18.95 29.87 9.30
N ALA A 16 19.51 29.42 8.18
CA ALA A 16 18.81 28.43 7.32
C ALA A 16 18.72 27.12 8.10
N VAL A 17 17.56 26.88 8.71
CA VAL A 17 17.21 25.56 9.22
C VAL A 17 16.99 24.67 8.00
N SER A 18 18.05 23.97 7.56
CA SER A 18 17.88 22.87 6.63
C SER A 18 17.16 21.76 7.36
N GLY A 19 15.83 21.73 7.25
CA GLY A 19 15.02 20.60 7.68
C GLY A 19 15.50 19.39 6.87
N ALA A 20 16.27 18.51 7.49
CA ALA A 20 16.57 17.21 6.92
C ALA A 20 15.22 16.51 6.69
N ARG A 21 14.77 16.47 5.44
CA ARG A 21 13.62 15.66 5.04
C ARG A 21 14.06 14.21 5.26
N ALA A 22 13.49 13.55 6.25
CA ALA A 22 13.76 12.14 6.45
C ALA A 22 13.53 11.42 5.12
N GLU A 23 14.55 10.75 4.62
CA GLU A 23 14.44 9.96 3.39
C GLU A 23 13.46 8.83 3.65
N LEU A 24 12.40 8.74 2.83
CA LEU A 24 11.40 7.70 2.97
C LEU A 24 12.04 6.35 2.64
N VAL A 25 11.96 5.40 3.56
CA VAL A 25 12.40 4.03 3.30
C VAL A 25 11.52 3.43 2.22
N THR A 26 12.13 2.93 1.16
CA THR A 26 11.41 2.33 0.02
C THR A 26 11.95 0.93 -0.27
N GLN A 27 11.05 0.02 -0.67
CA GLN A 27 11.37 -1.33 -1.10
C GLN A 27 10.82 -1.53 -2.52
N SER A 28 11.69 -1.74 -3.50
CA SER A 28 11.28 -2.12 -4.84
C SER A 28 10.73 -3.55 -4.83
N LEU A 29 9.63 -3.76 -5.56
CA LEU A 29 9.02 -5.08 -5.69
C LEU A 29 9.47 -5.75 -7.00
N PRO A 30 9.58 -7.09 -7.03
CA PRO A 30 9.77 -7.83 -8.26
C PRO A 30 8.66 -7.54 -9.26
N LYS A 31 8.95 -7.70 -10.56
CA LYS A 31 7.89 -7.61 -11.58
C LYS A 31 6.85 -8.71 -11.34
N PRO A 32 5.55 -8.42 -11.56
CA PRO A 32 4.51 -9.42 -11.39
C PRO A 32 4.75 -10.64 -12.29
N ASP A 33 4.59 -11.83 -11.73
CA ASP A 33 4.63 -13.07 -12.51
C ASP A 33 3.30 -13.26 -13.25
N MET A 34 3.39 -13.25 -14.58
CA MET A 34 2.22 -13.36 -15.47
C MET A 34 2.04 -14.77 -16.01
N VAL A 35 2.86 -15.74 -15.56
CA VAL A 35 2.91 -17.07 -16.15
C VAL A 35 2.45 -18.12 -15.13
N GLY A 36 1.67 -19.08 -15.62
CA GLY A 36 1.23 -20.23 -14.81
C GLY A 36 0.01 -19.91 -13.95
N GLY A 37 -0.20 -20.74 -12.94
CA GLY A 37 -1.35 -20.68 -12.05
C GLY A 37 -2.55 -21.49 -12.53
N LYS A 38 -3.64 -21.40 -11.75
CA LYS A 38 -4.93 -22.04 -12.06
C LYS A 38 -5.70 -21.21 -13.10
N THR A 39 -6.65 -21.84 -13.74
CA THR A 39 -7.57 -21.06 -14.58
C THR A 39 -8.44 -20.16 -13.69
N LEU A 40 -8.95 -19.05 -14.28
CA LEU A 40 -9.89 -18.18 -13.56
C LEU A 40 -11.05 -18.93 -12.93
N MET A 41 -11.62 -19.92 -13.66
CA MET A 41 -12.75 -20.70 -13.15
C MET A 41 -12.37 -21.58 -11.97
N GLN A 42 -11.17 -22.14 -11.95
CA GLN A 42 -10.65 -22.89 -10.79
C GLN A 42 -10.42 -21.97 -9.60
N SER A 43 -9.83 -20.79 -9.80
CA SER A 43 -9.64 -19.81 -8.73
C SER A 43 -10.97 -19.33 -8.14
N LEU A 44 -11.98 -19.11 -8.99
CA LEU A 44 -13.33 -18.77 -8.55
C LEU A 44 -13.97 -19.90 -7.73
N GLN A 45 -13.78 -21.16 -8.15
CA GLN A 45 -14.31 -22.34 -7.45
C GLN A 45 -13.65 -22.53 -6.08
N GLU A 46 -12.35 -22.25 -5.97
CA GLU A 46 -11.57 -22.51 -4.76
C GLU A 46 -11.55 -21.33 -3.79
N ARG A 47 -11.84 -20.11 -4.26
CA ARG A 47 -11.83 -18.92 -3.42
C ARG A 47 -12.81 -19.06 -2.26
N LYS A 48 -12.32 -18.96 -1.06
CA LYS A 48 -13.09 -18.95 0.19
C LYS A 48 -12.41 -18.08 1.22
N SER A 49 -13.15 -17.56 2.20
CA SER A 49 -12.56 -16.89 3.35
C SER A 49 -12.04 -17.92 4.35
N VAL A 50 -10.77 -17.78 4.73
CA VAL A 50 -10.10 -18.63 5.70
C VAL A 50 -9.66 -17.78 6.87
N ARG A 51 -9.82 -18.28 8.09
CA ARG A 51 -9.50 -17.56 9.34
C ARG A 51 -8.38 -18.23 10.14
N GLU A 52 -7.69 -19.16 9.51
CA GLU A 52 -6.52 -19.83 10.04
C GLU A 52 -5.32 -19.48 9.16
N PHE A 53 -4.28 -18.91 9.75
CA PHE A 53 -3.11 -18.44 9.03
C PHE A 53 -1.88 -19.25 9.40
N GLY A 54 -1.02 -19.48 8.40
CA GLY A 54 0.29 -20.08 8.61
C GLY A 54 1.28 -19.07 9.19
N ARG A 55 2.35 -19.59 9.81
CA ARG A 55 3.41 -18.73 10.38
C ARG A 55 4.49 -18.32 9.38
N LEU A 56 4.39 -18.77 8.12
CA LEU A 56 5.38 -18.45 7.10
C LEU A 56 5.14 -17.04 6.58
N ALA A 57 6.23 -16.28 6.51
CA ALA A 57 6.19 -14.96 5.89
C ALA A 57 5.86 -15.09 4.39
N VAL A 58 5.10 -14.13 3.87
CA VAL A 58 4.88 -13.99 2.42
C VAL A 58 6.16 -13.44 1.80
N ASN A 59 6.68 -14.12 0.78
CA ASN A 59 7.88 -13.66 0.08
C ASN A 59 7.58 -12.46 -0.84
N ASP A 60 8.61 -11.75 -1.27
CA ASP A 60 8.49 -10.52 -2.05
C ASP A 60 7.78 -10.71 -3.40
N GLN A 61 7.98 -11.86 -4.07
CA GLN A 61 7.28 -12.14 -5.33
C GLN A 61 5.78 -12.33 -5.13
N THR A 62 5.39 -13.11 -4.14
CA THR A 62 3.99 -13.31 -3.77
C THR A 62 3.32 -11.99 -3.36
N LEU A 63 4.02 -11.16 -2.58
CA LEU A 63 3.53 -9.83 -2.20
C LEU A 63 3.39 -8.91 -3.41
N ALA A 64 4.37 -8.89 -4.30
CA ALA A 64 4.37 -8.09 -5.53
C ALA A 64 3.16 -8.44 -6.42
N ASP A 65 2.96 -9.73 -6.66
CA ASP A 65 1.87 -10.25 -7.49
C ASP A 65 0.50 -9.93 -6.87
N MET A 66 0.36 -10.12 -5.56
CA MET A 66 -0.86 -9.84 -4.80
C MET A 66 -1.23 -8.35 -4.88
N LEU A 67 -0.27 -7.45 -4.67
CA LEU A 67 -0.48 -6.02 -4.74
C LEU A 67 -0.78 -5.54 -6.16
N TRP A 68 -0.10 -6.15 -7.14
CA TRP A 68 -0.40 -5.86 -8.54
C TRP A 68 -1.81 -6.35 -8.92
N ALA A 69 -2.22 -7.53 -8.48
CA ALA A 69 -3.59 -8.01 -8.68
C ALA A 69 -4.61 -7.06 -8.04
N ALA A 70 -4.32 -6.54 -6.85
CA ALA A 70 -5.20 -5.62 -6.13
C ALA A 70 -5.44 -4.32 -6.90
N VAL A 71 -4.38 -3.56 -7.22
CA VAL A 71 -4.49 -2.20 -7.76
C VAL A 71 -3.33 -1.82 -8.71
N GLY A 72 -2.59 -2.80 -9.23
CA GLY A 72 -1.42 -2.55 -10.08
C GLY A 72 -1.77 -1.87 -11.39
N VAL A 73 -0.80 -1.18 -11.99
CA VAL A 73 -0.92 -0.62 -13.33
C VAL A 73 -0.75 -1.75 -14.35
N ASN A 74 -1.77 -1.99 -15.18
CA ASN A 74 -1.77 -3.09 -16.14
C ASN A 74 -1.75 -2.66 -17.62
N ARG A 75 -1.66 -1.35 -17.88
CA ARG A 75 -1.59 -0.80 -19.25
C ARG A 75 -0.83 0.51 -19.29
N GLN A 76 -0.39 0.87 -20.51
CA GLN A 76 0.50 2.01 -20.74
C GLN A 76 -0.13 3.37 -20.37
N ASP A 77 -1.45 3.49 -20.43
CA ASP A 77 -2.18 4.70 -20.05
C ASP A 77 -2.30 4.89 -18.51
N GLY A 78 -1.66 4.03 -17.72
CA GLY A 78 -1.62 4.12 -16.27
C GLY A 78 -2.88 3.64 -15.56
N LYS A 79 -3.83 3.03 -16.27
CA LYS A 79 -5.01 2.44 -15.66
C LYS A 79 -4.66 1.15 -14.92
N ARG A 80 -5.50 0.79 -13.95
CA ARG A 80 -5.23 -0.26 -12.98
C ARG A 80 -5.98 -1.57 -13.32
N THR A 81 -5.64 -2.61 -12.59
CA THR A 81 -6.30 -3.93 -12.62
C THR A 81 -7.76 -3.87 -12.20
N ILE A 82 -8.16 -2.88 -11.41
CA ILE A 82 -9.56 -2.66 -11.00
C ILE A 82 -10.17 -1.46 -11.75
N PRO A 83 -11.49 -1.50 -12.00
CA PRO A 83 -12.21 -0.32 -12.46
C PRO A 83 -12.41 0.67 -11.30
N THR A 84 -12.41 1.96 -11.60
CA THR A 84 -12.83 3.00 -10.66
C THR A 84 -13.76 3.98 -11.36
N ALA A 85 -14.74 4.52 -10.65
CA ALA A 85 -15.68 5.50 -11.18
C ALA A 85 -14.92 6.70 -11.78
N LEU A 86 -15.23 7.05 -13.01
CA LEU A 86 -14.56 8.14 -13.77
C LEU A 86 -13.03 8.03 -13.81
N ASN A 87 -12.49 6.82 -13.66
CA ASN A 87 -11.04 6.56 -13.55
C ASN A 87 -10.37 7.36 -12.41
N SER A 88 -11.06 7.54 -11.30
CA SER A 88 -10.58 8.33 -10.15
C SER A 88 -9.29 7.76 -9.52
N GLN A 89 -9.08 6.44 -9.63
CA GLN A 89 -7.92 5.73 -9.03
C GLN A 89 -7.70 6.09 -7.56
N ASP A 90 -8.77 6.35 -6.84
CA ASP A 90 -8.84 6.88 -5.47
C ASP A 90 -8.45 5.87 -4.37
N LEU A 91 -8.22 4.59 -4.75
CA LEU A 91 -7.89 3.55 -3.79
C LEU A 91 -6.39 3.46 -3.56
N THR A 92 -5.99 3.55 -2.30
CA THR A 92 -4.64 3.27 -1.80
C THR A 92 -4.65 1.97 -1.00
N VAL A 93 -3.62 1.14 -1.19
CA VAL A 93 -3.43 -0.11 -0.43
C VAL A 93 -2.27 0.07 0.53
N TYR A 94 -2.52 -0.19 1.81
CA TYR A 94 -1.48 -0.30 2.82
C TYR A 94 -1.26 -1.76 3.17
N VAL A 95 0.00 -2.11 3.36
CA VAL A 95 0.45 -3.45 3.78
C VAL A 95 0.96 -3.32 5.21
N LEU A 96 0.30 -3.99 6.14
CA LEU A 96 0.75 -4.08 7.52
C LEU A 96 1.50 -5.40 7.69
N LYS A 97 2.76 -5.30 8.09
CA LYS A 97 3.66 -6.43 8.35
C LYS A 97 4.26 -6.29 9.75
N PHE A 98 4.99 -7.31 10.20
CA PHE A 98 5.71 -7.27 11.48
C PHE A 98 6.77 -6.16 11.55
N ASP A 99 7.32 -5.73 10.41
CA ASP A 99 8.35 -4.70 10.28
C ASP A 99 7.78 -3.30 9.98
N GLY A 100 6.45 -3.15 10.01
CA GLY A 100 5.81 -1.85 9.87
C GLY A 100 4.63 -1.79 8.92
N VAL A 101 4.23 -0.57 8.64
CA VAL A 101 3.17 -0.22 7.70
C VAL A 101 3.77 0.35 6.43
N TRP A 102 3.37 -0.19 5.30
CA TRP A 102 3.88 0.19 4.00
C TRP A 102 2.74 0.60 3.07
N GLN A 103 2.91 1.72 2.37
CA GLN A 103 2.01 2.14 1.31
C GLN A 103 2.48 1.56 -0.03
N TYR A 104 1.58 0.96 -0.77
CA TYR A 104 1.89 0.49 -2.13
C TYR A 104 1.79 1.64 -3.14
N ASP A 105 2.91 1.94 -3.80
CA ASP A 105 2.96 2.80 -4.99
C ASP A 105 2.74 1.93 -6.24
N ALA A 106 1.53 1.95 -6.78
CA ALA A 106 1.18 1.14 -7.94
C ALA A 106 1.90 1.57 -9.23
N ARG A 107 2.28 2.85 -9.36
CA ARG A 107 3.01 3.36 -10.54
C ARG A 107 4.48 2.97 -10.51
N GLY A 108 5.11 3.10 -9.34
CA GLY A 108 6.50 2.73 -9.12
C GLY A 108 6.69 1.24 -8.83
N HIS A 109 5.63 0.49 -8.63
CA HIS A 109 5.62 -0.92 -8.20
C HIS A 109 6.59 -1.16 -7.04
N LYS A 110 6.38 -0.40 -5.97
CA LYS A 110 7.23 -0.40 -4.78
C LYS A 110 6.42 -0.15 -3.51
N LEU A 111 7.01 -0.44 -2.38
CA LEU A 111 6.50 -0.09 -1.07
C LEU A 111 7.22 1.15 -0.53
N ILE A 112 6.48 2.01 0.17
CA ILE A 112 6.98 3.19 0.86
C ILE A 112 6.61 3.00 2.33
N GLN A 113 7.60 2.94 3.21
CA GLN A 113 7.35 2.77 4.64
C GLN A 113 6.73 4.05 5.22
N VAL A 114 5.59 3.91 5.87
CA VAL A 114 4.88 5.01 6.54
C VAL A 114 4.92 4.90 8.06
N SER A 115 5.26 3.72 8.58
CA SER A 115 5.51 3.48 10.01
C SER A 115 6.42 2.26 10.17
N ASP A 116 7.28 2.27 11.16
CA ASP A 116 8.14 1.15 11.57
C ASP A 116 7.49 0.25 12.65
N LYS A 117 6.22 0.51 12.99
CA LYS A 117 5.49 -0.22 14.03
C LYS A 117 4.61 -1.31 13.43
N ASP A 118 4.62 -2.48 14.05
CA ASP A 118 3.63 -3.53 13.77
C ASP A 118 2.26 -3.09 14.31
N LEU A 119 1.36 -2.72 13.39
CA LEU A 119 0.00 -2.30 13.73
C LEU A 119 -1.05 -3.38 13.42
N ARG A 120 -0.67 -4.61 13.00
CA ARG A 120 -1.60 -5.72 12.78
C ARG A 120 -2.48 -6.02 14.01
N PRO A 121 -1.95 -5.99 15.25
CA PRO A 121 -2.78 -6.21 16.44
C PRO A 121 -3.89 -5.18 16.67
N LEU A 122 -3.83 -4.03 15.99
CA LEU A 122 -4.84 -2.97 16.09
C LEU A 122 -5.94 -3.10 15.03
N LEU A 123 -5.78 -4.04 14.07
CA LEU A 123 -6.76 -4.24 13.01
C LEU A 123 -7.93 -5.09 13.50
N GLY A 124 -9.10 -4.47 13.46
CA GLY A 124 -10.37 -5.16 13.66
C GLY A 124 -10.63 -5.67 15.07
N THR A 125 -11.82 -6.24 15.20
CA THR A 125 -12.32 -6.85 16.46
C THR A 125 -12.15 -8.37 16.48
N GLN A 126 -11.51 -8.95 15.45
CA GLN A 126 -11.42 -10.39 15.26
C GLN A 126 -10.00 -10.87 15.53
N ASP A 127 -9.86 -11.76 16.50
CA ASP A 127 -8.56 -12.21 17.02
C ASP A 127 -7.63 -12.84 15.97
N TYR A 128 -8.18 -13.43 14.91
CA TYR A 128 -7.38 -14.11 13.88
C TYR A 128 -6.61 -13.14 12.97
N ALA A 129 -7.03 -11.88 12.84
CA ALA A 129 -6.35 -10.92 11.95
C ALA A 129 -4.88 -10.70 12.35
N LYS A 130 -4.60 -10.62 13.65
CA LYS A 130 -3.22 -10.45 14.17
C LYS A 130 -2.28 -11.62 13.85
N ASP A 131 -2.83 -12.79 13.52
CA ASP A 131 -2.07 -14.01 13.24
C ASP A 131 -1.72 -14.14 11.74
N ALA A 132 -2.27 -13.28 10.88
CA ALA A 132 -1.93 -13.23 9.47
C ALA A 132 -0.47 -12.79 9.26
N ALA A 133 0.20 -13.30 8.23
CA ALA A 133 1.56 -12.88 7.88
C ALA A 133 1.62 -11.40 7.50
N LEU A 134 0.56 -10.90 6.88
CA LEU A 134 0.33 -9.49 6.57
C LEU A 134 -1.17 -9.22 6.47
N ASP A 135 -1.54 -7.94 6.61
CA ASP A 135 -2.88 -7.46 6.37
C ASP A 135 -2.88 -6.38 5.30
N LEU A 136 -3.89 -6.38 4.44
CA LEU A 136 -4.10 -5.33 3.44
C LEU A 136 -5.23 -4.41 3.88
N VAL A 137 -4.93 -3.13 4.00
CA VAL A 137 -5.92 -2.08 4.32
C VAL A 137 -6.16 -1.23 3.09
N TYR A 138 -7.43 -1.15 2.68
CA TYR A 138 -7.87 -0.38 1.53
C TYR A 138 -8.42 0.96 1.99
N VAL A 139 -7.81 2.05 1.54
CA VAL A 139 -8.24 3.42 1.87
C VAL A 139 -8.66 4.13 0.60
N SER A 140 -9.91 4.53 0.54
CA SER A 140 -10.45 5.34 -0.57
C SER A 140 -10.55 6.80 -0.17
N THR A 141 -10.17 7.68 -1.09
CA THR A 141 -10.37 9.13 -0.99
C THR A 141 -11.59 9.61 -1.77
N SER A 142 -12.46 8.68 -2.19
CA SER A 142 -13.69 9.04 -2.89
C SER A 142 -14.65 9.80 -1.99
N ASP A 143 -15.18 10.93 -2.45
CA ASP A 143 -16.23 11.69 -1.77
C ASP A 143 -17.58 10.93 -1.76
N VAL A 144 -17.71 9.90 -2.63
CA VAL A 144 -18.89 9.04 -2.71
C VAL A 144 -18.55 7.70 -2.07
N ALA A 145 -19.05 7.46 -0.86
CA ALA A 145 -18.74 6.26 -0.06
C ALA A 145 -19.04 4.95 -0.81
N THR A 146 -20.13 4.89 -1.59
CA THR A 146 -20.48 3.71 -2.38
C THR A 146 -19.44 3.40 -3.47
N ASN A 147 -18.86 4.42 -4.12
CA ASN A 147 -17.80 4.24 -5.09
C ASN A 147 -16.54 3.67 -4.40
N GLY A 148 -16.13 4.27 -3.28
CA GLY A 148 -14.99 3.76 -2.50
C GLY A 148 -15.17 2.31 -2.08
N ALA A 149 -16.35 1.93 -1.61
CA ALA A 149 -16.68 0.56 -1.24
C ALA A 149 -16.62 -0.41 -2.45
N MET A 150 -17.13 0.00 -3.61
CA MET A 150 -17.07 -0.80 -4.85
C MET A 150 -15.62 -1.00 -5.32
N HIS A 151 -14.80 0.05 -5.27
CA HIS A 151 -13.39 -0.01 -5.64
C HIS A 151 -12.61 -0.94 -4.70
N ALA A 152 -12.83 -0.81 -3.38
CA ALA A 152 -12.22 -1.69 -2.38
C ALA A 152 -12.67 -3.14 -2.56
N GLY A 153 -13.97 -3.38 -2.82
CA GLY A 153 -14.50 -4.71 -3.10
C GLY A 153 -13.89 -5.36 -4.33
N SER A 154 -13.64 -4.58 -5.38
CA SER A 154 -12.96 -5.06 -6.60
C SER A 154 -11.53 -5.49 -6.31
N ALA A 155 -10.76 -4.68 -5.55
CA ALA A 155 -9.40 -5.01 -5.15
C ALA A 155 -9.37 -6.23 -4.23
N TYR A 156 -10.26 -6.28 -3.24
CA TYR A 156 -10.40 -7.41 -2.32
C TYR A 156 -10.67 -8.72 -3.07
N GLN A 157 -11.60 -8.71 -4.03
CA GLN A 157 -11.92 -9.89 -4.82
C GLN A 157 -10.72 -10.36 -5.67
N ASN A 158 -9.97 -9.44 -6.27
CA ASN A 158 -8.77 -9.79 -7.03
C ASN A 158 -7.72 -10.46 -6.14
N VAL A 159 -7.49 -9.95 -4.92
CA VAL A 159 -6.59 -10.57 -3.95
C VAL A 159 -7.09 -11.96 -3.54
N GLY A 160 -8.39 -12.11 -3.28
CA GLY A 160 -8.98 -13.41 -2.96
C GLY A 160 -8.81 -14.45 -4.05
N LEU A 161 -8.96 -14.06 -5.33
CA LEU A 161 -8.71 -14.94 -6.49
C LEU A 161 -7.23 -15.30 -6.61
N TYR A 162 -6.33 -14.33 -6.44
CA TYR A 162 -4.89 -14.58 -6.42
C TYR A 162 -4.50 -15.55 -5.29
N CYS A 163 -5.04 -15.35 -4.09
CA CYS A 163 -4.78 -16.25 -2.97
C CYS A 163 -5.27 -17.68 -3.27
N ALA A 164 -6.44 -17.84 -3.87
CA ALA A 164 -6.95 -19.14 -4.30
C ALA A 164 -6.06 -19.79 -5.37
N ASP A 165 -5.56 -18.99 -6.33
CA ASP A 165 -4.61 -19.47 -7.35
C ASP A 165 -3.34 -20.03 -6.73
N LYS A 166 -2.78 -19.35 -5.74
CA LYS A 166 -1.51 -19.71 -5.09
C LYS A 166 -1.67 -20.64 -3.86
N GLY A 167 -2.92 -21.01 -3.50
CA GLY A 167 -3.18 -21.85 -2.32
C GLY A 167 -2.89 -21.11 -1.00
N LEU A 168 -3.04 -19.79 -0.97
CA LEU A 168 -2.88 -18.96 0.21
C LEU A 168 -4.22 -18.82 0.95
N ASN A 169 -4.16 -18.71 2.26
CA ASN A 169 -5.32 -18.39 3.09
C ASN A 169 -5.61 -16.88 3.06
N ASN A 170 -6.90 -16.53 2.85
CA ASN A 170 -7.38 -15.16 2.74
C ASN A 170 -8.77 -15.00 3.41
#